data_3fb4c33939ff07ef079fd04d0652675e
#
_entry.id   3fb4c33939ff07ef079fd04d0652675e
#
_cell.length_a   1.000
_cell.length_b   1.000
_cell.length_c   1.000
_cell.angle_alpha   90.00
_cell.angle_beta   90.00
_cell.angle_gamma   90.00
#
_symmetry.space_group_name_H-M   'P 1'
#
loop_
_entity.id
_entity.type
_entity.pdbx_description
1 polymer ?
#
loop_
_entity_poly.entity_id
_entity_poly.type
_entity_poly.pdbx_seq_one_letter_code
_entity_poly.pdbx_strand_id
1 'polypeptide(L)'
;FVKKQNEKYTGMKAAIIPEIPKELTLSYIQKTYPDYLEEGKVMLGLDYNTVSPMMLEIAQGGMFTISGKKEKGKDIFVKYLLEAMLLPTFGNTELYILDDMTRRWSDYEYHPDTAVYDNTTASVQTIFDEVDQRVQSRYEDFAQRQEEALKSEPWIVIVIESSDAVAEISADNKIIGTIKGM
;
A
#
# COMPACT_ATOMS: atom_id res chain seq x y z
N PHE A 1 39.27 -20.09 18.06
CA PHE A 1 38.84 -21.07 19.07
C PHE A 1 37.34 -21.39 18.91
N VAL A 2 36.46 -20.41 18.93
CA VAL A 2 35.01 -20.58 18.84
C VAL A 2 34.57 -21.27 17.54
N LYS A 3 35.13 -20.91 16.38
CA LYS A 3 34.80 -21.57 15.11
C LYS A 3 35.11 -23.08 15.13
N LYS A 4 36.27 -23.49 15.65
CA LYS A 4 36.67 -24.91 15.75
C LYS A 4 35.80 -25.72 16.71
N GLN A 5 35.25 -25.09 17.76
CA GLN A 5 34.31 -25.77 18.68
C GLN A 5 32.92 -25.93 18.09
N ASN A 6 32.42 -24.91 17.34
CA ASN A 6 31.15 -25.02 16.65
C ASN A 6 31.10 -26.10 15.57
N GLU A 7 32.23 -26.38 14.91
CA GLU A 7 32.34 -27.46 13.91
C GLU A 7 32.29 -28.87 14.55
N LYS A 8 32.64 -28.98 15.82
CA LYS A 8 32.66 -30.26 16.57
C LYS A 8 31.34 -30.49 17.36
N TYR A 9 30.51 -29.47 17.50
CA TYR A 9 29.29 -29.58 18.28
C TYR A 9 28.15 -30.15 17.43
N THR A 10 27.71 -31.35 17.78
CA THR A 10 26.60 -32.08 17.10
C THR A 10 25.24 -31.91 17.78
N GLY A 11 25.16 -31.15 18.87
CA GLY A 11 23.92 -30.87 19.59
C GLY A 11 23.13 -29.71 19.00
N MET A 12 21.99 -29.41 19.64
CA MET A 12 21.13 -28.27 19.25
C MET A 12 21.91 -26.97 19.47
N LYS A 13 22.18 -26.24 18.37
CA LYS A 13 22.79 -24.91 18.45
C LYS A 13 21.76 -23.91 18.95
N ALA A 14 22.20 -22.97 19.78
CA ALA A 14 21.34 -21.84 20.13
C ALA A 14 20.86 -21.11 18.85
N ALA A 15 19.62 -20.75 18.81
CA ALA A 15 19.08 -19.94 17.72
C ALA A 15 19.88 -18.62 17.63
N ILE A 16 20.22 -18.22 16.42
CA ILE A 16 20.80 -16.90 16.19
C ILE A 16 19.74 -15.89 16.57
N ILE A 17 20.06 -14.96 17.47
CA ILE A 17 19.19 -13.82 17.76
C ILE A 17 19.22 -12.94 16.51
N PRO A 18 18.11 -12.77 15.80
CA PRO A 18 18.08 -11.92 14.63
C PRO A 18 18.30 -10.46 15.04
N GLU A 19 19.11 -9.74 14.28
CA GLU A 19 19.34 -8.32 14.49
C GLU A 19 18.34 -7.50 13.67
N ILE A 20 17.72 -6.50 14.30
CA ILE A 20 16.87 -5.54 13.59
C ILE A 20 17.76 -4.69 12.68
N PRO A 21 17.50 -4.61 11.38
CA PRO A 21 18.28 -3.77 10.48
C PRO A 21 18.17 -2.30 10.87
N LYS A 22 19.26 -1.55 10.70
CA LYS A 22 19.28 -0.10 11.00
C LYS A 22 18.35 0.68 10.10
N GLU A 23 18.19 0.23 8.86
CA GLU A 23 17.33 0.83 7.85
C GLU A 23 16.53 -0.27 7.14
N LEU A 24 15.23 -0.08 7.05
CA LEU A 24 14.31 -0.98 6.35
C LEU A 24 13.83 -0.29 5.07
N THR A 25 14.68 -0.32 4.04
CA THR A 25 14.35 0.23 2.71
C THR A 25 13.63 -0.81 1.86
N LEU A 26 12.87 -0.35 0.85
CA LEU A 26 12.22 -1.25 -0.10
C LEU A 26 13.22 -2.19 -0.79
N SER A 27 14.38 -1.67 -1.20
CA SER A 27 15.46 -2.48 -1.79
C SER A 27 16.01 -3.54 -0.82
N TYR A 28 16.10 -3.23 0.46
CA TYR A 28 16.49 -4.21 1.48
C TYR A 28 15.45 -5.31 1.62
N ILE A 29 14.17 -4.94 1.64
CA ILE A 29 13.04 -5.89 1.72
C ILE A 29 13.02 -6.81 0.51
N GLN A 30 13.10 -6.27 -0.70
CA GLN A 30 13.14 -7.05 -1.93
C GLN A 30 14.28 -8.10 -1.94
N LYS A 31 15.41 -7.74 -1.38
CA LYS A 31 16.58 -8.63 -1.33
C LYS A 31 16.51 -9.67 -0.21
N THR A 32 15.98 -9.28 0.95
CA THR A 32 16.08 -10.09 2.18
C THR A 32 14.82 -10.91 2.43
N TYR A 33 13.66 -10.40 1.98
CA TYR A 33 12.34 -10.99 2.21
C TYR A 33 11.54 -11.16 0.91
N PRO A 34 12.14 -11.69 -0.18
CA PRO A 34 11.43 -11.81 -1.47
C PRO A 34 10.17 -12.66 -1.38
N ASP A 35 10.15 -13.66 -0.52
CA ASP A 35 9.02 -14.58 -0.32
C ASP A 35 7.79 -13.91 0.35
N TYR A 36 7.95 -12.69 0.86
CA TYR A 36 6.88 -11.89 1.46
C TYR A 36 6.33 -10.81 0.51
N LEU A 37 6.88 -10.72 -0.71
CA LEU A 37 6.37 -9.83 -1.75
C LEU A 37 5.32 -10.58 -2.56
N GLU A 38 4.08 -10.46 -2.13
CA GLU A 38 2.93 -11.14 -2.70
C GLU A 38 1.91 -10.12 -3.22
N GLU A 39 1.10 -10.56 -4.17
CA GLU A 39 0.01 -9.74 -4.72
C GLU A 39 -0.96 -9.28 -3.63
N GLY A 40 -1.28 -7.99 -3.66
CA GLY A 40 -2.21 -7.35 -2.72
C GLY A 40 -1.69 -7.23 -1.28
N LYS A 41 -0.40 -7.49 -1.03
CA LYS A 41 0.21 -7.41 0.30
C LYS A 41 1.39 -6.46 0.32
N VAL A 42 1.50 -5.69 1.40
CA VAL A 42 2.63 -4.79 1.67
C VAL A 42 3.24 -5.12 3.01
N MET A 43 4.57 -5.26 3.04
CA MET A 43 5.30 -5.43 4.29
C MET A 43 5.40 -4.09 5.03
N LEU A 44 4.78 -3.98 6.21
CA LEU A 44 4.81 -2.75 7.03
C LEU A 44 6.11 -2.57 7.80
N GLY A 45 6.81 -3.65 8.10
CA GLY A 45 8.00 -3.63 8.93
C GLY A 45 8.33 -4.99 9.49
N LEU A 46 9.09 -4.99 10.58
CA LEU A 46 9.45 -6.20 11.34
C LEU A 46 8.86 -6.14 12.74
N ASP A 47 8.30 -7.24 13.19
CA ASP A 47 7.93 -7.41 14.59
C ASP A 47 9.17 -7.29 15.49
N TYR A 48 9.06 -6.47 16.53
CA TYR A 48 10.20 -6.16 17.40
C TYR A 48 10.74 -7.38 18.15
N ASN A 49 9.89 -8.31 18.54
CA ASN A 49 10.28 -9.45 19.37
C ASN A 49 10.80 -10.62 18.55
N THR A 50 10.15 -10.88 17.41
CA THR A 50 10.46 -12.05 16.57
C THR A 50 11.32 -11.71 15.37
N VAL A 51 11.45 -10.41 15.05
CA VAL A 51 12.11 -9.89 13.83
C VAL A 51 11.54 -10.53 12.56
N SER A 52 10.26 -10.92 12.61
CA SER A 52 9.53 -11.47 11.47
C SER A 52 8.78 -10.37 10.72
N PRO A 53 8.59 -10.50 9.38
CA PRO A 53 7.84 -9.55 8.60
C PRO A 53 6.40 -9.38 9.07
N MET A 54 5.96 -8.13 9.18
CA MET A 54 4.58 -7.75 9.44
C MET A 54 3.94 -7.31 8.13
N MET A 55 2.90 -8.02 7.71
CA MET A 55 2.23 -7.80 6.44
C MET A 55 0.91 -7.04 6.64
N LEU A 56 0.61 -6.14 5.70
CA LEU A 56 -0.71 -5.54 5.51
C LEU A 56 -1.35 -6.16 4.27
N GLU A 57 -2.49 -6.79 4.45
CA GLU A 57 -3.29 -7.33 3.34
C GLU A 57 -4.22 -6.24 2.81
N ILE A 58 -3.80 -5.58 1.73
CA ILE A 58 -4.60 -4.55 1.06
C ILE A 58 -5.71 -5.18 0.22
N ALA A 59 -5.49 -6.41 -0.23
CA ALA A 59 -6.45 -7.18 -1.02
C ALA A 59 -7.84 -7.36 -0.35
N GLN A 60 -7.94 -7.17 0.95
CA GLN A 60 -9.23 -7.20 1.64
C GLN A 60 -10.01 -5.88 1.51
N GLY A 61 -9.43 -4.90 0.83
CA GLY A 61 -9.98 -3.55 0.73
C GLY A 61 -9.90 -2.79 2.05
N GLY A 62 -10.40 -1.58 2.03
CA GLY A 62 -10.56 -0.78 3.24
C GLY A 62 -9.93 0.60 3.19
N MET A 63 -10.17 1.36 4.23
CA MET A 63 -9.64 2.70 4.42
C MET A 63 -8.58 2.70 5.52
N PHE A 64 -7.40 3.20 5.19
CA PHE A 64 -6.27 3.31 6.12
C PHE A 64 -5.99 4.79 6.41
N THR A 65 -5.91 5.13 7.68
CA THR A 65 -5.54 6.48 8.11
C THR A 65 -4.13 6.47 8.66
N ILE A 66 -3.24 7.27 8.06
CA ILE A 66 -1.86 7.43 8.51
C ILE A 66 -1.71 8.81 9.11
N SER A 67 -1.47 8.87 10.41
CA SER A 67 -1.28 10.12 11.14
C SER A 67 0.07 10.18 11.81
N GLY A 68 0.61 11.37 11.94
CA GLY A 68 1.90 11.59 12.58
C GLY A 68 2.24 13.08 12.71
N LYS A 69 3.14 13.39 13.63
CA LYS A 69 3.66 14.75 13.75
C LYS A 69 4.50 15.08 12.52
N LYS A 70 4.50 16.35 12.12
CA LYS A 70 5.34 16.86 11.05
C LYS A 70 6.81 16.44 11.28
N GLU A 71 7.51 16.06 10.21
CA GLU A 71 8.92 15.66 10.22
C GLU A 71 9.23 14.40 11.08
N LYS A 72 8.23 13.59 11.40
CA LYS A 72 8.40 12.33 12.16
C LYS A 72 8.23 11.06 11.31
N GLY A 73 8.46 11.17 10.01
CA GLY A 73 8.53 10.03 9.11
C GLY A 73 7.20 9.61 8.47
N LYS A 74 6.07 10.32 8.74
CA LYS A 74 4.80 10.02 8.07
C LYS A 74 4.97 9.99 6.54
N ASP A 75 5.59 11.01 5.99
CA ASP A 75 5.76 11.16 4.55
C ASP A 75 6.66 10.08 3.95
N ILE A 76 7.72 9.71 4.67
CA ILE A 76 8.62 8.61 4.28
C ILE A 76 7.86 7.29 4.25
N PHE A 77 7.00 7.05 5.24
CA PHE A 77 6.21 5.84 5.33
C PHE A 77 5.14 5.77 4.23
N VAL A 78 4.43 6.87 3.96
CA VAL A 78 3.46 6.93 2.84
C VAL A 78 4.16 6.71 1.51
N LYS A 79 5.32 7.36 1.29
CA LYS A 79 6.12 7.14 0.08
C LYS A 79 6.52 5.67 -0.07
N TYR A 80 6.99 5.06 1.01
CA TYR A 80 7.31 3.63 1.02
C TYR A 80 6.11 2.75 0.63
N LEU A 81 4.91 3.04 1.18
CA LEU A 81 3.70 2.29 0.83
C LEU A 81 3.35 2.43 -0.66
N LEU A 82 3.41 3.66 -1.20
CA LEU A 82 3.17 3.91 -2.62
C LEU A 82 4.17 3.15 -3.49
N GLU A 83 5.46 3.26 -3.20
CA GLU A 83 6.50 2.54 -3.93
C GLU A 83 6.32 1.02 -3.85
N ALA A 84 5.89 0.49 -2.71
CA ALA A 84 5.64 -0.94 -2.53
C ALA A 84 4.41 -1.42 -3.33
N MET A 85 3.33 -0.63 -3.38
CA MET A 85 2.12 -0.92 -4.15
C MET A 85 2.31 -0.77 -5.67
N LEU A 86 3.33 -0.02 -6.10
CA LEU A 86 3.71 0.12 -7.50
C LEU A 86 4.72 -0.94 -7.97
N LEU A 87 5.12 -1.87 -7.11
CA LEU A 87 5.95 -3.01 -7.52
C LEU A 87 5.15 -4.01 -8.35
N PRO A 88 5.73 -4.58 -9.41
CA PRO A 88 5.06 -5.65 -10.18
C PRO A 88 4.64 -6.87 -9.34
N THR A 89 5.31 -7.11 -8.22
CA THR A 89 4.97 -8.20 -7.29
C THR A 89 3.69 -7.95 -6.50
N PHE A 90 3.30 -6.68 -6.35
CA PHE A 90 2.03 -6.32 -5.71
C PHE A 90 0.83 -6.55 -6.64
N GLY A 91 1.02 -6.45 -7.93
CA GLY A 91 0.01 -6.50 -8.97
C GLY A 91 -0.13 -5.18 -9.71
N ASN A 92 -1.04 -5.13 -10.67
CA ASN A 92 -1.34 -3.89 -11.38
C ASN A 92 -2.02 -2.91 -10.44
N THR A 93 -1.55 -1.69 -10.38
CA THR A 93 -2.11 -0.64 -9.53
C THR A 93 -2.56 0.54 -10.38
N GLU A 94 -3.66 1.13 -10.04
CA GLU A 94 -4.13 2.39 -10.59
C GLU A 94 -4.28 3.39 -9.44
N LEU A 95 -3.49 4.46 -9.51
CA LEU A 95 -3.29 5.41 -8.44
C LEU A 95 -4.05 6.71 -8.71
N TYR A 96 -4.86 7.12 -7.75
CA TYR A 96 -5.55 8.40 -7.70
C TYR A 96 -5.00 9.20 -6.52
N ILE A 97 -4.54 10.43 -6.76
CA ILE A 97 -3.92 11.25 -5.72
C ILE A 97 -4.67 12.59 -5.60
N LEU A 98 -5.27 12.79 -4.44
CA LEU A 98 -5.84 14.07 -4.01
C LEU A 98 -4.85 14.74 -3.06
N ASP A 99 -3.89 15.45 -3.63
CA ASP A 99 -2.82 16.16 -2.92
C ASP A 99 -3.33 17.50 -2.39
N ASP A 100 -2.52 18.16 -1.60
CA ASP A 100 -2.79 19.53 -1.17
C ASP A 100 -1.97 20.55 -1.98
N MET A 101 -2.14 21.82 -1.67
CA MET A 101 -1.41 22.93 -2.31
C MET A 101 0.11 22.86 -2.15
N THR A 102 0.61 22.04 -1.21
CA THR A 102 2.06 21.84 -1.05
C THR A 102 2.67 20.91 -2.09
N ARG A 103 1.83 20.20 -2.84
CA ARG A 103 2.20 19.28 -3.93
C ARG A 103 3.23 18.23 -3.48
N ARG A 104 3.00 17.68 -2.31
CA ARG A 104 3.92 16.72 -1.68
C ARG A 104 4.16 15.46 -2.51
N TRP A 105 3.14 15.02 -3.23
CA TRP A 105 3.15 13.80 -4.04
C TRP A 105 3.32 14.09 -5.53
N SER A 106 3.80 15.28 -5.92
CA SER A 106 3.99 15.67 -7.32
C SER A 106 4.96 14.78 -8.11
N ASP A 107 5.83 14.02 -7.45
CA ASP A 107 6.69 13.03 -8.09
C ASP A 107 5.89 11.94 -8.81
N TYR A 108 4.64 11.71 -8.38
CA TYR A 108 3.74 10.71 -8.97
C TYR A 108 2.81 11.28 -10.04
N GLU A 109 2.77 12.59 -10.27
CA GLU A 109 1.85 13.24 -11.23
C GLU A 109 1.94 12.65 -12.64
N TYR A 110 3.14 12.27 -13.07
CA TYR A 110 3.40 11.69 -14.38
C TYR A 110 3.81 10.22 -14.34
N HIS A 111 3.53 9.53 -13.24
CA HIS A 111 3.82 8.11 -13.14
C HIS A 111 2.86 7.33 -14.05
N PRO A 112 3.31 6.28 -14.77
CA PRO A 112 2.45 5.52 -15.68
C PRO A 112 1.19 4.93 -15.05
N ASP A 113 1.27 4.57 -13.77
CA ASP A 113 0.16 3.96 -13.04
C ASP A 113 -0.70 5.01 -12.30
N THR A 114 -0.43 6.31 -12.46
CA THR A 114 -1.26 7.37 -11.92
C THR A 114 -2.35 7.76 -12.91
N ALA A 115 -3.59 7.42 -12.58
CA ALA A 115 -4.75 7.80 -13.38
C ALA A 115 -5.10 9.28 -13.23
N VAL A 116 -5.10 9.76 -11.98
CA VAL A 116 -5.41 11.16 -11.67
C VAL A 116 -4.48 11.67 -10.56
N TYR A 117 -3.92 12.86 -10.79
CA TYR A 117 -3.27 13.68 -9.76
C TYR A 117 -3.96 15.03 -9.72
N ASP A 118 -4.49 15.42 -8.57
CA ASP A 118 -5.12 16.71 -8.36
C ASP A 118 -4.67 17.30 -7.00
N ASN A 119 -4.23 18.54 -7.02
CA ASN A 119 -3.88 19.30 -5.81
C ASN A 119 -4.92 20.38 -5.47
N THR A 120 -6.11 20.20 -6.00
CA THR A 120 -7.33 20.97 -5.71
C THR A 120 -8.43 20.02 -5.26
N THR A 121 -9.68 20.40 -5.32
CA THR A 121 -10.83 19.49 -5.12
C THR A 121 -11.62 19.23 -6.40
N ALA A 122 -11.16 19.76 -7.54
CA ALA A 122 -11.93 19.75 -8.78
C ALA A 122 -12.21 18.34 -9.31
N SER A 123 -11.32 17.38 -9.01
CA SER A 123 -11.45 15.99 -9.48
C SER A 123 -12.16 15.05 -8.50
N VAL A 124 -12.48 15.48 -7.28
CA VAL A 124 -13.07 14.61 -6.24
C VAL A 124 -14.30 13.88 -6.78
N GLN A 125 -15.29 14.61 -7.28
CA GLN A 125 -16.54 13.99 -7.78
C GLN A 125 -16.27 13.05 -8.95
N THR A 126 -15.42 13.47 -9.91
CA THR A 126 -15.10 12.67 -11.10
C THR A 126 -14.41 11.35 -10.73
N ILE A 127 -13.44 11.40 -9.82
CA ILE A 127 -12.74 10.20 -9.34
C ILE A 127 -13.73 9.21 -8.70
N PHE A 128 -14.58 9.67 -7.80
CA PHE A 128 -15.51 8.78 -7.12
C PHE A 128 -16.65 8.29 -8.01
N ASP A 129 -17.09 9.06 -9.00
CA ASP A 129 -18.03 8.57 -10.01
C ASP A 129 -17.41 7.47 -10.88
N GLU A 130 -16.12 7.59 -11.26
CA GLU A 130 -15.41 6.58 -12.00
C GLU A 130 -15.16 5.31 -11.17
N VAL A 131 -14.71 5.48 -9.93
CA VAL A 131 -14.50 4.36 -9.00
C VAL A 131 -15.82 3.62 -8.73
N ASP A 132 -16.93 4.33 -8.51
CA ASP A 132 -18.26 3.73 -8.32
C ASP A 132 -18.66 2.87 -9.52
N GLN A 133 -18.51 3.37 -10.73
CA GLN A 133 -18.79 2.60 -11.95
C GLN A 133 -17.95 1.31 -12.04
N ARG A 134 -16.67 1.38 -11.71
CA ARG A 134 -15.77 0.21 -11.70
C ARG A 134 -16.15 -0.80 -10.63
N VAL A 135 -16.47 -0.33 -9.43
CA VAL A 135 -16.93 -1.20 -8.34
C VAL A 135 -18.22 -1.93 -8.75
N GLN A 136 -19.19 -1.23 -9.36
CA GLN A 136 -20.41 -1.85 -9.85
C GLN A 136 -20.13 -2.89 -10.95
N SER A 137 -19.27 -2.56 -11.92
CA SER A 137 -18.86 -3.53 -12.96
C SER A 137 -18.23 -4.79 -12.38
N ARG A 138 -17.35 -4.65 -11.39
CA ARG A 138 -16.72 -5.78 -10.69
C ARG A 138 -17.74 -6.66 -9.95
N TYR A 139 -18.74 -6.05 -9.33
CA TYR A 139 -19.83 -6.80 -8.70
C TYR A 139 -20.64 -7.60 -9.74
N GLU A 140 -20.89 -7.02 -10.92
CA GLU A 140 -21.58 -7.71 -12.01
C GLU A 140 -20.77 -8.91 -12.53
N ASP A 141 -19.46 -8.71 -12.75
CA ASP A 141 -18.54 -9.78 -13.18
C ASP A 141 -18.44 -10.88 -12.15
N PHE A 142 -18.36 -10.54 -10.87
CA PHE A 142 -18.38 -11.52 -9.78
C PHE A 142 -19.69 -12.31 -9.75
N ALA A 143 -20.84 -11.64 -9.91
CA ALA A 143 -22.15 -12.27 -9.95
C ALA A 143 -22.30 -13.23 -11.13
N GLN A 144 -21.66 -12.93 -12.26
CA GLN A 144 -21.61 -13.75 -13.45
C GLN A 144 -20.53 -14.84 -13.42
N ARG A 145 -19.76 -14.94 -12.32
CA ARG A 145 -18.62 -15.86 -12.13
C ARG A 145 -17.50 -15.66 -13.15
N GLN A 146 -17.27 -14.45 -13.57
CA GLN A 146 -16.17 -14.07 -14.46
C GLN A 146 -14.87 -13.79 -13.66
N GLU A 147 -14.39 -14.77 -12.90
CA GLU A 147 -13.24 -14.64 -12.01
C GLU A 147 -11.95 -14.22 -12.75
N GLU A 148 -11.79 -14.67 -14.00
CA GLU A 148 -10.60 -14.30 -14.80
C GLU A 148 -10.60 -12.82 -15.17
N ALA A 149 -11.77 -12.21 -15.40
CA ALA A 149 -11.88 -10.77 -15.65
C ALA A 149 -11.44 -9.98 -14.41
N LEU A 150 -11.88 -10.40 -13.22
CA LEU A 150 -11.52 -9.75 -11.96
C LEU A 150 -10.02 -9.83 -11.65
N LYS A 151 -9.35 -10.94 -11.99
CA LYS A 151 -7.90 -11.07 -11.79
C LYS A 151 -7.07 -10.12 -12.65
N SER A 152 -7.60 -9.67 -13.77
CA SER A 152 -6.91 -8.71 -14.66
C SER A 152 -7.11 -7.25 -14.26
N GLU A 153 -8.07 -6.98 -13.40
CA GLU A 153 -8.38 -5.63 -12.95
C GLU A 153 -7.30 -5.07 -12.01
N PRO A 154 -6.91 -3.79 -12.19
CA PRO A 154 -5.91 -3.16 -11.33
C PRO A 154 -6.47 -2.90 -9.92
N TRP A 155 -5.58 -2.90 -8.94
CA TRP A 155 -5.87 -2.39 -7.61
C TRP A 155 -6.13 -0.89 -7.69
N ILE A 156 -7.29 -0.42 -7.23
CA ILE A 156 -7.60 1.00 -7.14
C ILE A 156 -7.08 1.51 -5.80
N VAL A 157 -6.13 2.43 -5.86
CA VAL A 157 -5.53 3.05 -4.68
C VAL A 157 -5.79 4.55 -4.72
N ILE A 158 -6.51 5.06 -3.72
CA ILE A 158 -6.84 6.47 -3.61
C ILE A 158 -6.07 7.06 -2.42
N VAL A 159 -5.17 7.99 -2.69
CA VAL A 159 -4.41 8.73 -1.67
C VAL A 159 -5.01 10.09 -1.48
N ILE A 160 -5.37 10.43 -0.24
CA ILE A 160 -5.99 11.70 0.10
C ILE A 160 -5.12 12.40 1.17
N GLU A 161 -4.36 13.39 0.75
CA GLU A 161 -3.59 14.28 1.65
C GLU A 161 -4.35 15.59 1.92
N SER A 162 -5.18 16.02 0.97
CA SER A 162 -5.95 17.27 1.06
C SER A 162 -7.04 17.21 2.11
N SER A 163 -7.00 18.11 3.09
CA SER A 163 -8.09 18.29 4.06
C SER A 163 -9.38 18.80 3.42
N ASP A 164 -9.27 19.58 2.35
CA ASP A 164 -10.42 20.11 1.63
C ASP A 164 -11.11 19.00 0.85
N ALA A 165 -10.33 18.09 0.22
CA ALA A 165 -10.88 16.89 -0.41
C ALA A 165 -11.57 15.99 0.63
N VAL A 166 -11.00 15.79 1.82
CA VAL A 166 -11.66 15.04 2.91
C VAL A 166 -12.98 15.68 3.31
N ALA A 167 -13.02 17.01 3.41
CA ALA A 167 -14.24 17.74 3.75
C ALA A 167 -15.33 17.55 2.69
N GLU A 168 -14.98 17.65 1.41
CA GLU A 168 -15.89 17.43 0.29
C GLU A 168 -16.43 16.00 0.24
N ILE A 169 -15.55 15.01 0.35
CA ILE A 169 -15.90 13.59 0.44
C ILE A 169 -16.86 13.34 1.60
N SER A 170 -16.56 13.91 2.77
CA SER A 170 -17.38 13.71 3.97
C SER A 170 -18.76 14.37 3.90
N ALA A 171 -18.93 15.34 3.03
CA ALA A 171 -20.21 16.01 2.81
C ALA A 171 -21.12 15.28 1.80
N ASP A 172 -20.57 14.35 1.00
CA ASP A 172 -21.28 13.63 -0.04
C ASP A 172 -21.61 12.18 0.36
N ASN A 173 -22.91 11.93 0.59
CA ASN A 173 -23.39 10.60 0.99
C ASN A 173 -23.20 9.53 -0.11
N LYS A 174 -23.15 9.91 -1.38
CA LYS A 174 -22.91 8.99 -2.50
C LYS A 174 -21.46 8.51 -2.44
N ILE A 175 -20.51 9.43 -2.31
CA ILE A 175 -19.08 9.11 -2.19
C ILE A 175 -18.83 8.22 -0.96
N ILE A 176 -19.43 8.54 0.19
CA ILE A 176 -19.36 7.70 1.39
C ILE A 176 -19.91 6.29 1.12
N GLY A 177 -21.00 6.19 0.33
CA GLY A 177 -21.56 4.91 -0.10
C GLY A 177 -20.57 4.08 -0.92
N THR A 178 -19.94 4.69 -1.91
CA THR A 178 -18.90 4.06 -2.75
C THR A 178 -17.74 3.54 -1.91
N ILE A 179 -17.19 4.37 -1.00
CA ILE A 179 -16.09 3.97 -0.11
C ILE A 179 -16.47 2.77 0.78
N LYS A 180 -17.71 2.68 1.24
CA LYS A 180 -18.18 1.53 2.04
C LYS A 180 -18.39 0.27 1.22
N GLY A 181 -18.55 0.40 -0.08
CA GLY A 181 -18.69 -0.72 -1.02
C GLY A 181 -17.35 -1.29 -1.51
N MET A 182 -16.27 -0.53 -1.37
CA MET A 182 -14.90 -0.97 -1.68
C MET A 182 -14.36 -1.93 -0.62
#